data_f64d93b01ceeaf5407ed941d24b0262a
#
_entry.id   f64d93b01ceeaf5407ed941d24b0262a
#
_cell.length_a   1.000
_cell.length_b   1.000
_cell.length_c   1.000
_cell.angle_alpha   90.00
_cell.angle_beta   90.00
_cell.angle_gamma   90.00
#
_symmetry.space_group_name_H-M   'P 1'
#
loop_
_entity.id
_entity.type
_entity.pdbx_description
1 polymer ?
#
loop_
_entity_poly.entity_id
_entity_poly.type
_entity_poly.pdbx_seq_one_letter_code
_entity_poly.pdbx_strand_id
1 'polypeptide(L)'
;MATLATENIFLPSACGGKGACGQCKCQVMEGGGEVLPTEKGFFNRAQIRDHWRLGCQVKVKEDMKIAVPASVLSIKKWECEVVSNHNVATFIKEFVVKLPEGEHLNFRSGGYIQIDVPAITVDYKDIDVDPQYEEDWVKFGLRDLKMVNPEPQVRAYSCATYPAEGDIIRLNVRIATPPFGPDRKMLPVNPGVCSSYIYSLKPGDKITMSGPFGEFFLPDNLPDDQELIFIGGGAGMAPMRSHIMHLFKTEKTKRPVTFWYGARSLKEAFYLEDYAEIERDFPNFKFNLALDRPDPEADAAGVDYKVGFVHNVLFENYLKNHEDPEGCIYLMCGPPMMVASVEKLLDSLGVPAENILYDNFGA
;
A
#
# COMPACT_ATOMS: atom_id res chain seq x y z
N MET A 1 -18.07 -14.67 1.59
CA MET A 1 -17.81 -13.38 0.90
C MET A 1 -18.64 -13.24 -0.39
N ALA A 2 -18.58 -14.17 -1.34
CA ALA A 2 -19.32 -14.03 -2.60
C ALA A 2 -20.83 -13.75 -2.40
N THR A 3 -21.51 -14.52 -1.53
CA THR A 3 -22.93 -14.32 -1.21
C THR A 3 -23.22 -12.94 -0.57
N LEU A 4 -22.32 -12.39 0.24
CA LEU A 4 -22.49 -11.03 0.78
C LEU A 4 -22.31 -9.97 -0.33
N ALA A 5 -21.40 -10.21 -1.25
CA ALA A 5 -21.16 -9.29 -2.37
C ALA A 5 -22.37 -9.21 -3.33
N THR A 6 -23.20 -10.25 -3.48
CA THR A 6 -24.45 -10.17 -4.25
C THR A 6 -25.50 -9.25 -3.61
N GLU A 7 -25.36 -9.00 -2.30
CA GLU A 7 -26.20 -8.07 -1.52
C GLU A 7 -25.53 -6.73 -1.31
N ASN A 8 -24.49 -6.40 -2.08
CA ASN A 8 -23.68 -5.18 -1.97
C ASN A 8 -22.99 -5.01 -0.60
N ILE A 9 -22.67 -6.11 0.07
CA ILE A 9 -21.91 -6.11 1.33
C ILE A 9 -20.49 -6.60 1.02
N PHE A 10 -19.52 -5.69 1.03
CA PHE A 10 -18.14 -5.97 0.62
C PHE A 10 -17.23 -6.07 1.84
N LEU A 11 -16.84 -7.28 2.23
CA LEU A 11 -15.86 -7.49 3.30
C LEU A 11 -14.44 -7.15 2.83
N PRO A 12 -13.61 -6.52 3.69
CA PRO A 12 -12.21 -6.24 3.39
C PRO A 12 -11.45 -7.53 3.04
N SER A 13 -10.57 -7.49 2.03
CA SER A 13 -9.83 -8.69 1.64
C SER A 13 -8.57 -8.36 0.83
N ALA A 14 -7.47 -8.01 1.48
CA ALA A 14 -6.20 -7.75 0.81
C ALA A 14 -5.68 -8.97 0.04
N CYS A 15 -5.87 -10.18 0.58
CA CYS A 15 -5.41 -11.43 -0.04
C CYS A 15 -6.36 -11.99 -1.13
N GLY A 16 -7.49 -11.33 -1.41
CA GLY A 16 -8.48 -11.82 -2.37
C GLY A 16 -9.19 -13.12 -1.93
N GLY A 17 -9.43 -13.28 -0.64
CA GLY A 17 -10.20 -14.42 -0.12
C GLY A 17 -9.38 -15.69 0.16
N LYS A 18 -8.05 -15.62 0.14
CA LYS A 18 -7.16 -16.78 0.35
C LYS A 18 -6.95 -17.17 1.82
N GLY A 19 -7.56 -16.47 2.78
CA GLY A 19 -7.42 -16.74 4.23
C GLY A 19 -6.07 -16.31 4.81
N ALA A 20 -5.32 -15.43 4.15
CA ALA A 20 -3.97 -15.07 4.54
C ALA A 20 -3.82 -13.69 5.23
N CYS A 21 -4.75 -12.73 4.99
CA CYS A 21 -4.64 -11.37 5.54
C CYS A 21 -5.43 -11.13 6.82
N GLY A 22 -6.39 -11.98 7.15
CA GLY A 22 -7.21 -11.81 8.36
C GLY A 22 -8.24 -10.68 8.34
N GLN A 23 -8.39 -9.92 7.25
CA GLN A 23 -9.20 -8.70 7.21
C GLN A 23 -10.72 -8.94 7.08
N CYS A 24 -11.14 -10.03 6.43
CA CYS A 24 -12.57 -10.33 6.19
C CYS A 24 -13.30 -10.83 7.44
N LYS A 25 -13.06 -10.19 8.59
CA LYS A 25 -13.65 -10.58 9.87
C LYS A 25 -15.15 -10.26 9.90
N CYS A 26 -15.94 -11.26 10.32
CA CYS A 26 -17.36 -11.12 10.60
C CYS A 26 -17.74 -12.05 11.75
N GLN A 27 -18.87 -11.79 12.41
CA GLN A 27 -19.42 -12.73 13.40
C GLN A 27 -20.48 -13.60 12.75
N VAL A 28 -20.32 -14.92 12.85
CA VAL A 28 -21.29 -15.89 12.32
C VAL A 28 -22.05 -16.49 13.50
N MET A 29 -23.19 -15.90 13.80
CA MET A 29 -23.99 -16.22 14.97
C MET A 29 -24.68 -17.58 14.85
N GLU A 30 -25.09 -17.98 13.63
CA GLU A 30 -25.78 -19.23 13.34
C GLU A 30 -25.31 -19.77 11.97
N GLY A 31 -25.22 -21.09 11.82
CA GLY A 31 -24.98 -21.77 10.53
C GLY A 31 -23.53 -21.78 10.03
N GLY A 32 -22.55 -21.31 10.81
CA GLY A 32 -21.16 -21.13 10.38
C GLY A 32 -20.25 -22.34 10.53
N GLY A 33 -20.67 -23.37 11.25
CA GLY A 33 -19.82 -24.49 11.65
C GLY A 33 -18.64 -24.07 12.55
N GLU A 34 -17.68 -24.96 12.73
CA GLU A 34 -16.51 -24.72 13.59
C GLU A 34 -15.46 -23.83 12.93
N VAL A 35 -14.65 -23.15 13.77
CA VAL A 35 -13.51 -22.34 13.33
C VAL A 35 -12.42 -23.25 12.74
N LEU A 36 -12.03 -22.98 11.50
CA LEU A 36 -11.04 -23.77 10.79
C LEU A 36 -9.62 -23.54 11.35
N PRO A 37 -8.71 -24.51 11.21
CA PRO A 37 -7.31 -24.33 11.61
C PRO A 37 -6.64 -23.10 10.94
N THR A 38 -6.99 -22.79 9.71
CA THR A 38 -6.50 -21.63 8.94
C THR A 38 -6.94 -20.29 9.52
N GLU A 39 -8.00 -20.26 10.34
CA GLU A 39 -8.54 -19.05 10.94
C GLU A 39 -7.97 -18.80 12.35
N LYS A 40 -7.50 -19.84 13.05
CA LYS A 40 -7.12 -19.76 14.47
C LYS A 40 -6.00 -18.76 14.76
N GLY A 41 -5.12 -18.49 13.80
CA GLY A 41 -4.03 -17.52 13.96
C GLY A 41 -4.50 -16.06 13.97
N PHE A 42 -5.74 -15.78 13.56
CA PHE A 42 -6.29 -14.42 13.44
C PHE A 42 -7.22 -14.02 14.58
N PHE A 43 -7.53 -14.93 15.51
CA PHE A 43 -8.48 -14.71 16.58
C PHE A 43 -7.95 -15.20 17.92
N ASN A 44 -8.15 -14.38 18.93
CA ASN A 44 -7.95 -14.81 20.31
C ASN A 44 -9.14 -15.65 20.83
N ARG A 45 -8.98 -16.24 22.03
CA ARG A 45 -10.01 -17.12 22.61
C ARG A 45 -11.35 -16.42 22.88
N ALA A 46 -11.35 -15.12 23.17
CA ALA A 46 -12.57 -14.35 23.38
C ALA A 46 -13.30 -14.16 22.03
N GLN A 47 -12.60 -13.75 21.00
CA GLN A 47 -13.16 -13.59 19.67
C GLN A 47 -13.75 -14.89 19.11
N ILE A 48 -13.09 -16.04 19.35
CA ILE A 48 -13.63 -17.36 18.94
C ILE A 48 -14.93 -17.65 19.67
N ARG A 49 -15.03 -17.35 20.97
CA ARG A 49 -16.28 -17.50 21.75
C ARG A 49 -17.39 -16.56 21.29
N ASP A 50 -17.01 -15.38 20.81
CA ASP A 50 -17.91 -14.38 20.26
C ASP A 50 -18.23 -14.60 18.76
N HIS A 51 -18.00 -15.82 18.26
CA HIS A 51 -18.34 -16.27 16.91
C HIS A 51 -17.63 -15.52 15.77
N TRP A 52 -16.46 -14.90 16.03
CA TRP A 52 -15.67 -14.29 14.98
C TRP A 52 -15.09 -15.32 14.00
N ARG A 53 -15.22 -15.05 12.71
CA ARG A 53 -14.78 -15.91 11.62
C ARG A 53 -14.14 -15.05 10.50
N LEU A 54 -13.33 -15.68 9.66
CA LEU A 54 -12.93 -15.09 8.38
C LEU A 54 -14.00 -15.40 7.33
N GLY A 55 -14.71 -14.38 6.83
CA GLY A 55 -15.78 -14.54 5.86
C GLY A 55 -15.40 -15.30 4.58
N CYS A 56 -14.10 -15.24 4.18
CA CYS A 56 -13.59 -16.01 3.04
C CYS A 56 -13.45 -17.52 3.32
N GLN A 57 -13.36 -17.93 4.58
CA GLN A 57 -13.23 -19.33 5.00
C GLN A 57 -14.57 -19.98 5.35
N VAL A 58 -15.62 -19.19 5.47
CA VAL A 58 -16.97 -19.67 5.80
C VAL A 58 -17.71 -20.05 4.52
N LYS A 59 -18.20 -21.31 4.47
CA LYS A 59 -19.02 -21.81 3.37
C LYS A 59 -20.49 -21.78 3.77
N VAL A 60 -21.34 -21.21 2.93
CA VAL A 60 -22.79 -21.23 3.10
C VAL A 60 -23.29 -22.64 2.77
N LYS A 61 -23.85 -23.34 3.78
CA LYS A 61 -24.42 -24.69 3.64
C LYS A 61 -25.88 -24.75 4.06
N GLU A 62 -26.31 -23.78 4.83
CA GLU A 62 -27.63 -23.66 5.43
C GLU A 62 -27.94 -22.18 5.66
N ASP A 63 -29.11 -21.86 6.19
CA ASP A 63 -29.43 -20.49 6.61
C ASP A 63 -28.43 -20.01 7.68
N MET A 64 -27.95 -18.79 7.53
CA MET A 64 -26.91 -18.23 8.38
C MET A 64 -27.32 -16.87 8.92
N LYS A 65 -26.90 -16.58 10.16
CA LYS A 65 -27.01 -15.25 10.74
C LYS A 65 -25.63 -14.65 10.94
N ILE A 66 -25.35 -13.58 10.22
CA ILE A 66 -24.03 -12.94 10.19
C ILE A 66 -24.18 -11.50 10.65
N ALA A 67 -23.28 -11.06 11.53
CA ALA A 67 -23.07 -9.65 11.85
C ALA A 67 -21.76 -9.17 11.24
N VAL A 68 -21.80 -8.03 10.56
CA VAL A 68 -20.63 -7.37 9.96
C VAL A 68 -20.35 -6.05 10.69
N PRO A 69 -19.08 -5.59 10.74
CA PRO A 69 -18.76 -4.26 11.24
C PRO A 69 -19.56 -3.17 10.50
N ALA A 70 -20.02 -2.14 11.21
CA ALA A 70 -20.82 -1.07 10.62
C ALA A 70 -20.09 -0.36 9.47
N SER A 71 -18.77 -0.26 9.53
CA SER A 71 -17.91 0.31 8.47
C SER A 71 -18.04 -0.41 7.13
N VAL A 72 -18.39 -1.70 7.13
CA VAL A 72 -18.60 -2.48 5.90
C VAL A 72 -19.82 -1.99 5.12
N LEU A 73 -20.82 -1.42 5.78
CA LEU A 73 -22.04 -0.93 5.14
C LEU A 73 -21.85 0.39 4.38
N SER A 74 -20.74 1.09 4.62
CA SER A 74 -20.38 2.32 3.89
C SER A 74 -19.56 2.07 2.63
N ILE A 75 -19.13 0.82 2.41
CA ILE A 75 -18.31 0.45 1.25
C ILE A 75 -19.18 0.46 0.01
N LYS A 76 -18.68 1.16 -1.01
CA LYS A 76 -19.29 1.23 -2.33
C LYS A 76 -18.42 0.54 -3.37
N LYS A 77 -19.01 0.27 -4.52
CA LYS A 77 -18.33 -0.27 -5.71
C LYS A 77 -18.64 0.61 -6.91
N TRP A 78 -17.61 0.98 -7.66
CA TRP A 78 -17.71 1.87 -8.81
C TRP A 78 -17.01 1.30 -10.03
N GLU A 79 -17.50 1.67 -11.21
CA GLU A 79 -16.75 1.61 -12.45
C GLU A 79 -16.08 2.96 -12.66
N CYS A 80 -14.77 3.00 -12.48
CA CYS A 80 -13.94 4.20 -12.58
C CYS A 80 -13.30 4.32 -13.96
N GLU A 81 -12.93 5.53 -14.35
CA GLU A 81 -12.22 5.80 -15.59
C GLU A 81 -10.74 6.03 -15.33
N VAL A 82 -9.88 5.36 -16.12
CA VAL A 82 -8.42 5.59 -16.06
C VAL A 82 -8.10 6.96 -16.64
N VAL A 83 -7.47 7.80 -15.82
CA VAL A 83 -7.02 9.15 -16.20
C VAL A 83 -5.60 9.12 -16.73
N SER A 84 -4.70 8.42 -16.00
CA SER A 84 -3.31 8.26 -16.39
C SER A 84 -2.72 6.96 -15.84
N ASN A 85 -1.69 6.44 -16.49
CA ASN A 85 -0.99 5.23 -16.10
C ASN A 85 0.44 5.27 -16.63
N HIS A 86 1.34 5.96 -15.93
CA HIS A 86 2.71 6.19 -16.36
C HIS A 86 3.73 5.73 -15.31
N ASN A 87 4.94 5.45 -15.74
CA ASN A 87 6.00 5.04 -14.83
C ASN A 87 6.50 6.24 -14.01
N VAL A 88 6.63 6.03 -12.70
CA VAL A 88 7.30 6.95 -11.75
C VAL A 88 8.62 6.38 -11.25
N ALA A 89 8.84 5.08 -11.47
CA ALA A 89 10.09 4.36 -11.27
C ALA A 89 10.13 3.17 -12.24
N THR A 90 11.27 2.50 -12.36
CA THR A 90 11.46 1.41 -13.34
C THR A 90 10.35 0.36 -13.28
N PHE A 91 9.90 0.00 -12.08
CA PHE A 91 8.91 -1.05 -11.84
C PHE A 91 7.68 -0.55 -11.08
N ILE A 92 7.46 0.78 -11.02
CA ILE A 92 6.31 1.37 -10.35
C ILE A 92 5.63 2.35 -11.29
N LYS A 93 4.33 2.19 -11.46
CA LYS A 93 3.47 3.17 -12.12
C LYS A 93 2.68 3.98 -11.11
N GLU A 94 2.51 5.25 -11.40
CA GLU A 94 1.41 6.04 -10.87
C GLU A 94 0.19 5.74 -11.72
N PHE A 95 -0.81 5.15 -11.11
CA PHE A 95 -2.09 4.82 -11.73
C PHE A 95 -3.16 5.73 -11.14
N VAL A 96 -3.78 6.53 -11.99
CA VAL A 96 -4.78 7.52 -11.59
C VAL A 96 -6.10 7.20 -12.24
N VAL A 97 -7.14 7.11 -11.43
CA VAL A 97 -8.52 6.93 -11.89
C VAL A 97 -9.42 8.01 -11.33
N LYS A 98 -10.52 8.25 -12.05
CA LYS A 98 -11.59 9.15 -11.64
C LYS A 98 -12.85 8.36 -11.31
N LEU A 99 -13.46 8.69 -10.17
CA LEU A 99 -14.77 8.19 -9.78
C LEU A 99 -15.87 8.69 -10.74
N PRO A 100 -17.02 7.99 -10.83
CA PRO A 100 -18.18 8.51 -11.55
C PRO A 100 -18.61 9.88 -11.04
N GLU A 101 -19.26 10.66 -11.91
CA GLU A 101 -19.74 12.00 -11.57
C GLU A 101 -20.66 11.97 -10.33
N GLY A 102 -20.40 12.86 -9.38
CA GLY A 102 -21.13 12.95 -8.11
C GLY A 102 -20.71 11.96 -7.03
N GLU A 103 -19.81 11.04 -7.33
CA GLU A 103 -19.27 10.11 -6.34
C GLU A 103 -17.98 10.64 -5.70
N HIS A 104 -17.80 10.34 -4.41
CA HIS A 104 -16.62 10.70 -3.64
C HIS A 104 -16.16 9.52 -2.80
N LEU A 105 -14.86 9.34 -2.68
CA LEU A 105 -14.24 8.38 -1.76
C LEU A 105 -14.04 9.05 -0.40
N ASN A 106 -15.00 8.85 0.51
CA ASN A 106 -14.88 9.34 1.89
C ASN A 106 -13.99 8.37 2.70
N PHE A 107 -12.72 8.67 2.82
CA PHE A 107 -11.75 7.82 3.49
C PHE A 107 -10.84 8.62 4.43
N ARG A 108 -10.12 7.91 5.28
CA ARG A 108 -9.02 8.44 6.09
C ARG A 108 -7.69 8.16 5.36
N SER A 109 -6.74 9.09 5.48
CA SER A 109 -5.37 8.87 4.98
C SER A 109 -4.78 7.57 5.54
N GLY A 110 -4.07 6.81 4.71
CA GLY A 110 -3.65 5.43 5.01
C GLY A 110 -4.69 4.37 4.61
N GLY A 111 -5.87 4.79 4.12
CA GLY A 111 -6.87 3.88 3.57
C GLY A 111 -6.47 3.28 2.22
N TYR A 112 -7.16 2.21 1.85
CA TYR A 112 -6.94 1.50 0.59
C TYR A 112 -8.25 1.22 -0.14
N ILE A 113 -8.14 0.86 -1.42
CA ILE A 113 -9.23 0.38 -2.26
C ILE A 113 -8.97 -1.06 -2.70
N GLN A 114 -10.01 -1.74 -3.13
CA GLN A 114 -9.89 -3.04 -3.79
C GLN A 114 -10.19 -2.91 -5.28
N ILE A 115 -9.41 -3.60 -6.09
CA ILE A 115 -9.55 -3.65 -7.55
C ILE A 115 -10.05 -5.03 -7.95
N ASP A 116 -11.11 -5.07 -8.73
CA ASP A 116 -11.60 -6.27 -9.37
C ASP A 116 -10.81 -6.51 -10.67
N VAL A 117 -10.22 -7.68 -10.79
CA VAL A 117 -9.50 -8.12 -11.98
C VAL A 117 -10.35 -9.15 -12.71
N PRO A 118 -10.76 -8.91 -13.95
CA PRO A 118 -11.52 -9.90 -14.73
C PRO A 118 -10.66 -11.12 -15.13
N ALA A 119 -11.28 -12.15 -15.65
CA ALA A 119 -10.55 -13.17 -16.40
C ALA A 119 -9.91 -12.51 -17.62
N ILE A 120 -8.58 -12.51 -17.71
CA ILE A 120 -7.82 -11.78 -18.73
C ILE A 120 -6.42 -12.38 -18.90
N THR A 121 -5.88 -12.21 -20.09
CA THR A 121 -4.46 -12.47 -20.38
C THR A 121 -3.79 -11.17 -20.78
N VAL A 122 -2.64 -10.88 -20.19
CA VAL A 122 -1.82 -9.69 -20.50
C VAL A 122 -0.48 -10.13 -21.03
N ASP A 123 -0.15 -9.74 -22.26
CA ASP A 123 1.19 -9.86 -22.82
C ASP A 123 1.99 -8.60 -22.47
N TYR A 124 3.18 -8.78 -21.87
CA TYR A 124 3.97 -7.63 -21.44
C TYR A 124 4.58 -6.82 -22.59
N LYS A 125 4.53 -7.36 -23.81
CA LYS A 125 4.88 -6.61 -25.03
C LYS A 125 3.92 -5.47 -25.32
N ASP A 126 2.66 -5.59 -24.88
CA ASP A 126 1.58 -4.63 -25.11
C ASP A 126 1.48 -3.56 -24.01
N ILE A 127 2.27 -3.71 -22.91
CA ILE A 127 2.29 -2.77 -21.83
C ILE A 127 3.07 -1.52 -22.23
N ASP A 128 2.45 -0.35 -22.10
CA ASP A 128 3.13 0.93 -22.28
C ASP A 128 4.11 1.16 -21.13
N VAL A 129 5.36 1.48 -21.46
CA VAL A 129 6.43 1.83 -20.52
C VAL A 129 7.05 3.13 -20.96
N ASP A 130 7.26 4.06 -20.03
CA ASP A 130 7.90 5.34 -20.38
C ASP A 130 9.34 5.11 -20.88
N PRO A 131 9.76 5.80 -21.93
CA PRO A 131 10.99 5.51 -22.68
C PRO A 131 12.27 5.40 -21.81
N GLN A 132 12.34 6.19 -20.74
CA GLN A 132 13.48 6.18 -19.82
C GLN A 132 13.64 4.88 -19.02
N TYR A 133 12.61 4.04 -18.96
CA TYR A 133 12.61 2.76 -18.22
C TYR A 133 12.65 1.53 -19.15
N GLU A 134 12.49 1.72 -20.46
CA GLU A 134 12.37 0.63 -21.43
C GLU A 134 13.62 -0.25 -21.47
N GLU A 135 14.82 0.33 -21.40
CA GLU A 135 16.07 -0.43 -21.40
C GLU A 135 16.14 -1.43 -20.24
N ASP A 136 15.69 -1.02 -19.04
CA ASP A 136 15.67 -1.91 -17.89
C ASP A 136 14.62 -3.03 -18.05
N TRP A 137 13.46 -2.72 -18.62
CA TRP A 137 12.43 -3.74 -18.91
C TRP A 137 12.94 -4.82 -19.86
N VAL A 138 13.63 -4.43 -20.91
CA VAL A 138 14.29 -5.38 -21.85
C VAL A 138 15.40 -6.14 -21.15
N LYS A 139 16.28 -5.46 -20.43
CA LYS A 139 17.43 -6.05 -19.71
C LYS A 139 17.00 -7.11 -18.69
N PHE A 140 15.92 -6.87 -17.98
CA PHE A 140 15.38 -7.84 -16.99
C PHE A 140 14.43 -8.86 -17.60
N GLY A 141 14.21 -8.88 -18.91
CA GLY A 141 13.39 -9.86 -19.62
C GLY A 141 11.87 -9.73 -19.35
N LEU A 142 11.39 -8.54 -18.93
CA LEU A 142 9.97 -8.35 -18.66
C LEU A 142 9.13 -8.45 -19.92
N ARG A 143 9.65 -8.02 -21.06
CA ARG A 143 8.96 -8.06 -22.36
C ARG A 143 8.60 -9.46 -22.83
N ASP A 144 9.25 -10.49 -22.30
CA ASP A 144 8.98 -11.90 -22.61
C ASP A 144 7.91 -12.53 -21.70
N LEU A 145 7.41 -11.78 -20.71
CA LEU A 145 6.43 -12.29 -19.77
C LEU A 145 5.01 -12.23 -20.33
N LYS A 146 4.20 -13.17 -19.85
CA LYS A 146 2.77 -13.23 -20.12
C LYS A 146 2.04 -13.61 -18.85
N MET A 147 1.09 -12.80 -18.43
CA MET A 147 0.24 -13.07 -17.29
C MET A 147 -1.08 -13.69 -17.77
N VAL A 148 -1.52 -14.77 -17.12
CA VAL A 148 -2.80 -15.42 -17.39
C VAL A 148 -3.64 -15.42 -16.12
N ASN A 149 -4.84 -14.85 -16.21
CA ASN A 149 -5.83 -14.87 -15.13
C ASN A 149 -7.11 -15.58 -15.65
N PRO A 150 -7.34 -16.86 -15.31
CA PRO A 150 -8.48 -17.61 -15.83
C PRO A 150 -9.82 -17.27 -15.17
N GLU A 151 -9.80 -16.66 -13.98
CA GLU A 151 -10.99 -16.34 -13.20
C GLU A 151 -10.87 -14.99 -12.49
N PRO A 152 -11.99 -14.30 -12.21
CA PRO A 152 -11.95 -13.01 -11.53
C PRO A 152 -11.25 -13.08 -10.17
N GLN A 153 -10.47 -12.05 -9.87
CA GLN A 153 -9.74 -11.89 -8.60
C GLN A 153 -9.91 -10.47 -8.07
N VAL A 154 -9.63 -10.28 -6.78
CA VAL A 154 -9.63 -8.96 -6.11
C VAL A 154 -8.30 -8.75 -5.40
N ARG A 155 -7.75 -7.54 -5.47
CA ARG A 155 -6.56 -7.15 -4.71
C ARG A 155 -6.71 -5.74 -4.15
N ALA A 156 -6.08 -5.53 -2.98
CA ALA A 156 -6.02 -4.25 -2.29
C ALA A 156 -4.81 -3.42 -2.74
N TYR A 157 -5.01 -2.10 -2.80
CA TYR A 157 -3.97 -1.11 -3.05
C TYR A 157 -4.19 0.11 -2.17
N SER A 158 -3.16 0.50 -1.40
CA SER A 158 -3.19 1.70 -0.57
C SER A 158 -3.24 2.95 -1.44
N CYS A 159 -4.07 3.92 -1.03
CA CYS A 159 -4.22 5.17 -1.75
C CYS A 159 -2.99 6.07 -1.54
N ALA A 160 -2.44 6.60 -2.63
CA ALA A 160 -1.51 7.72 -2.61
C ALA A 160 -2.24 9.06 -2.61
N THR A 161 -3.49 9.07 -3.00
CA THR A 161 -4.45 10.19 -2.84
C THR A 161 -4.65 10.49 -1.36
N TYR A 162 -4.81 11.76 -0.99
CA TYR A 162 -5.34 12.16 0.31
C TYR A 162 -6.78 12.69 0.17
N PRO A 163 -7.60 12.71 1.24
CA PRO A 163 -9.05 12.96 1.11
C PRO A 163 -9.46 14.22 0.35
N ALA A 164 -8.68 15.30 0.42
CA ALA A 164 -8.99 16.55 -0.25
C ALA A 164 -8.73 16.57 -1.78
N GLU A 165 -8.15 15.51 -2.35
CA GLU A 165 -8.03 15.36 -3.82
C GLU A 165 -9.36 14.98 -4.50
N GLY A 166 -10.42 14.74 -3.71
CA GLY A 166 -11.80 14.67 -4.18
C GLY A 166 -12.19 13.35 -4.84
N ASP A 167 -12.50 13.39 -6.14
CA ASP A 167 -12.98 12.26 -6.94
C ASP A 167 -11.85 11.49 -7.68
N ILE A 168 -10.59 11.84 -7.39
CA ILE A 168 -9.40 11.21 -7.98
C ILE A 168 -8.82 10.19 -7.01
N ILE A 169 -8.57 8.98 -7.50
CA ILE A 169 -7.84 7.94 -6.77
C ILE A 169 -6.50 7.72 -7.47
N ARG A 170 -5.43 7.92 -6.73
CA ARG A 170 -4.04 7.74 -7.15
C ARG A 170 -3.42 6.56 -6.42
N LEU A 171 -2.80 5.65 -7.15
CA LEU A 171 -2.12 4.47 -6.62
C LEU A 171 -0.68 4.43 -7.10
N ASN A 172 0.23 3.90 -6.28
CA ASN A 172 1.58 3.54 -6.72
C ASN A 172 1.66 2.02 -6.85
N VAL A 173 1.63 1.54 -8.07
CA VAL A 173 1.52 0.12 -8.36
C VAL A 173 2.87 -0.43 -8.82
N ARG A 174 3.46 -1.31 -8.01
CA ARG A 174 4.65 -2.05 -8.42
C ARG A 174 4.25 -3.27 -9.24
N ILE A 175 4.88 -3.46 -10.41
CA ILE A 175 4.72 -4.70 -11.19
C ILE A 175 5.32 -5.88 -10.42
N ALA A 176 4.52 -6.90 -10.18
CA ALA A 176 4.97 -8.12 -9.50
C ALA A 176 5.44 -9.14 -10.55
N THR A 177 6.74 -9.22 -10.73
CA THR A 177 7.39 -10.18 -11.63
C THR A 177 7.58 -11.54 -10.95
N PRO A 178 7.76 -12.64 -11.71
CA PRO A 178 8.23 -13.89 -11.16
C PRO A 178 9.54 -13.69 -10.37
N PRO A 179 9.75 -14.38 -9.26
CA PRO A 179 11.01 -14.29 -8.52
C PRO A 179 12.16 -14.88 -9.32
N PHE A 180 13.38 -14.38 -9.06
CA PHE A 180 14.59 -14.94 -9.66
C PHE A 180 15.05 -16.19 -8.93
N GLY A 181 15.38 -17.23 -9.69
CA GLY A 181 16.01 -18.42 -9.20
C GLY A 181 17.51 -18.23 -8.91
N PRO A 182 18.19 -19.28 -8.40
CA PRO A 182 19.64 -19.25 -8.12
C PRO A 182 20.51 -18.98 -9.37
N ASP A 183 20.00 -19.33 -10.55
CA ASP A 183 20.62 -19.10 -11.86
C ASP A 183 20.42 -17.68 -12.39
N ARG A 184 19.82 -16.80 -11.60
CA ARG A 184 19.44 -15.42 -11.94
C ARG A 184 18.43 -15.31 -13.10
N LYS A 185 17.69 -16.39 -13.41
CA LYS A 185 16.56 -16.36 -14.32
C LYS A 185 15.25 -16.31 -13.54
N MET A 186 14.26 -15.69 -14.14
CA MET A 186 12.91 -15.71 -13.55
C MET A 186 12.38 -17.14 -13.51
N LEU A 187 11.76 -17.50 -12.39
CA LEU A 187 11.09 -18.79 -12.25
C LEU A 187 9.88 -18.86 -13.18
N PRO A 188 9.52 -20.05 -13.71
CA PRO A 188 8.40 -20.23 -14.61
C PRO A 188 7.05 -20.21 -13.86
N VAL A 189 6.77 -19.12 -13.16
CA VAL A 189 5.51 -18.89 -12.46
C VAL A 189 4.79 -17.69 -13.07
N ASN A 190 3.47 -17.68 -12.93
CA ASN A 190 2.65 -16.56 -13.45
C ASN A 190 3.04 -15.24 -12.77
N PRO A 191 3.21 -14.14 -13.52
CA PRO A 191 3.38 -12.81 -12.93
C PRO A 191 2.19 -12.40 -12.07
N GLY A 192 2.36 -11.35 -11.26
CA GLY A 192 1.31 -10.82 -10.42
C GLY A 192 0.08 -10.36 -11.22
N VAL A 193 -1.05 -10.99 -10.96
CA VAL A 193 -2.28 -10.83 -11.76
C VAL A 193 -2.75 -9.39 -11.79
N CYS A 194 -3.00 -8.78 -10.63
CA CYS A 194 -3.60 -7.45 -10.57
C CYS A 194 -2.63 -6.36 -11.05
N SER A 195 -1.36 -6.44 -10.68
CA SER A 195 -0.37 -5.46 -11.15
C SER A 195 -0.19 -5.51 -12.67
N SER A 196 -0.17 -6.71 -13.28
CA SER A 196 -0.13 -6.85 -14.74
C SER A 196 -1.37 -6.28 -15.41
N TYR A 197 -2.55 -6.53 -14.84
CA TYR A 197 -3.80 -5.95 -15.33
C TYR A 197 -3.77 -4.42 -15.29
N ILE A 198 -3.42 -3.83 -14.14
CA ILE A 198 -3.30 -2.38 -14.02
C ILE A 198 -2.32 -1.82 -15.05
N TYR A 199 -1.15 -2.45 -15.21
CA TYR A 199 -0.13 -2.01 -16.15
C TYR A 199 -0.59 -2.03 -17.62
N SER A 200 -1.54 -2.89 -17.97
CA SER A 200 -2.10 -2.99 -19.33
C SER A 200 -3.17 -1.93 -19.63
N LEU A 201 -3.72 -1.27 -18.61
CA LEU A 201 -4.78 -0.28 -18.78
C LEU A 201 -4.23 1.04 -19.33
N LYS A 202 -5.05 1.70 -20.15
CA LYS A 202 -4.75 2.96 -20.82
C LYS A 202 -5.74 4.06 -20.41
N PRO A 203 -5.39 5.34 -20.54
CA PRO A 203 -6.34 6.43 -20.32
C PRO A 203 -7.63 6.21 -21.13
N GLY A 204 -8.78 6.38 -20.47
CA GLY A 204 -10.13 6.11 -21.00
C GLY A 204 -10.66 4.70 -20.74
N ASP A 205 -9.82 3.73 -20.38
CA ASP A 205 -10.28 2.40 -19.97
C ASP A 205 -11.10 2.48 -18.67
N LYS A 206 -11.93 1.44 -18.47
CA LYS A 206 -12.75 1.31 -17.26
C LYS A 206 -12.19 0.23 -16.33
N ILE A 207 -12.27 0.49 -15.04
CA ILE A 207 -11.83 -0.43 -14.00
C ILE A 207 -12.84 -0.43 -12.84
N THR A 208 -13.14 -1.62 -12.33
CA THR A 208 -14.04 -1.77 -11.19
C THR A 208 -13.24 -1.73 -9.89
N MET A 209 -13.64 -0.85 -9.00
CA MET A 209 -13.01 -0.62 -7.70
C MET A 209 -14.05 -0.58 -6.59
N SER A 210 -13.68 -0.96 -5.38
CA SER A 210 -14.51 -0.83 -4.19
C SER A 210 -13.71 -0.22 -3.03
N GLY A 211 -14.42 0.46 -2.14
CA GLY A 211 -13.84 1.11 -0.97
C GLY A 211 -14.80 2.05 -0.24
N PRO A 212 -14.30 2.81 0.74
CA PRO A 212 -12.94 2.75 1.28
C PRO A 212 -12.75 1.60 2.27
N PHE A 213 -11.50 1.14 2.39
CA PHE A 213 -11.06 0.21 3.42
C PHE A 213 -9.84 0.80 4.13
N GLY A 214 -9.43 0.24 5.28
CA GLY A 214 -8.17 0.62 5.91
C GLY A 214 -8.10 0.31 7.40
N GLU A 215 -6.87 0.16 7.86
CA GLU A 215 -6.51 0.01 9.28
C GLU A 215 -5.23 0.79 9.62
N PHE A 216 -4.52 1.29 8.61
CA PHE A 216 -3.26 2.02 8.75
C PHE A 216 -3.52 3.51 8.98
N PHE A 217 -4.10 3.83 10.13
CA PHE A 217 -4.50 5.19 10.49
C PHE A 217 -3.67 5.72 11.64
N LEU A 218 -3.42 7.03 11.64
CA LEU A 218 -2.92 7.70 12.83
C LEU A 218 -3.95 7.57 13.96
N PRO A 219 -3.50 7.34 15.22
CA PRO A 219 -4.37 7.37 16.38
C PRO A 219 -5.11 8.72 16.52
N ASP A 220 -6.38 8.67 16.90
CA ASP A 220 -7.25 9.87 16.92
C ASP A 220 -6.88 10.88 18.01
N ASN A 221 -6.17 10.47 19.07
CA ASN A 221 -5.91 11.29 20.26
C ASN A 221 -4.41 11.52 20.50
N LEU A 222 -3.62 11.68 19.43
CA LEU A 222 -2.21 12.02 19.59
C LEU A 222 -2.06 13.47 20.11
N PRO A 223 -1.15 13.72 21.07
CA PRO A 223 -0.79 15.08 21.48
C PRO A 223 -0.37 15.97 20.30
N ASP A 224 -0.64 17.27 20.35
CA ASP A 224 -0.36 18.18 19.22
C ASP A 224 1.13 18.35 18.93
N ASP A 225 1.99 18.10 19.89
CA ASP A 225 3.45 18.14 19.79
C ASP A 225 4.09 16.77 19.51
N GLN A 226 3.26 15.72 19.40
CA GLN A 226 3.73 14.36 19.12
C GLN A 226 4.49 14.29 17.79
N GLU A 227 5.74 13.87 17.84
CA GLU A 227 6.55 13.70 16.63
C GLU A 227 6.13 12.48 15.82
N LEU A 228 6.09 12.65 14.48
CA LEU A 228 5.77 11.60 13.53
C LEU A 228 6.96 11.33 12.62
N ILE A 229 7.40 10.08 12.56
CA ILE A 229 8.51 9.64 11.72
C ILE A 229 7.97 8.65 10.67
N PHE A 230 7.90 9.10 9.43
CA PHE A 230 7.49 8.28 8.30
C PHE A 230 8.70 7.61 7.67
N ILE A 231 8.56 6.32 7.31
CA ILE A 231 9.62 5.53 6.69
C ILE A 231 9.04 4.77 5.51
N GLY A 232 9.53 5.05 4.31
CA GLY A 232 8.97 4.50 3.07
C GLY A 232 10.03 3.89 2.15
N GLY A 233 9.56 3.02 1.24
CA GLY A 233 10.40 2.47 0.17
C GLY A 233 9.57 1.90 -0.96
N GLY A 234 9.95 2.18 -2.22
CA GLY A 234 9.22 1.71 -3.38
C GLY A 234 7.75 2.13 -3.38
N ALA A 235 6.83 1.20 -3.65
CA ALA A 235 5.39 1.48 -3.65
C ALA A 235 4.80 1.83 -2.26
N GLY A 236 5.56 1.61 -1.18
CA GLY A 236 5.21 2.11 0.16
C GLY A 236 5.13 3.63 0.26
N MET A 237 5.57 4.33 -0.77
CA MET A 237 5.30 5.76 -0.97
C MET A 237 3.80 6.11 -0.91
N ALA A 238 2.92 5.22 -1.38
CA ALA A 238 1.49 5.52 -1.51
C ALA A 238 0.85 5.97 -0.18
N PRO A 239 0.80 5.16 0.88
CA PRO A 239 0.19 5.59 2.14
C PRO A 239 0.96 6.73 2.81
N MET A 240 2.30 6.81 2.62
CA MET A 240 3.10 7.93 3.15
C MET A 240 2.65 9.25 2.53
N ARG A 241 2.50 9.30 1.19
CA ARG A 241 2.00 10.50 0.50
C ARG A 241 0.60 10.88 1.01
N SER A 242 -0.31 9.91 1.12
CA SER A 242 -1.67 10.16 1.61
C SER A 242 -1.67 10.83 2.99
N HIS A 243 -0.91 10.30 3.94
CA HIS A 243 -0.80 10.86 5.29
C HIS A 243 -0.16 12.25 5.30
N ILE A 244 1.02 12.38 4.68
CA ILE A 244 1.80 13.62 4.72
C ILE A 244 1.05 14.76 4.04
N MET A 245 0.46 14.51 2.85
CA MET A 245 -0.35 15.51 2.16
C MET A 245 -1.55 15.94 2.99
N HIS A 246 -2.24 15.01 3.64
CA HIS A 246 -3.38 15.34 4.50
C HIS A 246 -2.95 16.19 5.70
N LEU A 247 -1.91 15.78 6.42
CA LEU A 247 -1.38 16.52 7.58
C LEU A 247 -1.00 17.96 7.24
N PHE A 248 -0.35 18.19 6.10
CA PHE A 248 0.16 19.52 5.75
C PHE A 248 -0.79 20.33 4.87
N LYS A 249 -1.41 19.73 3.86
CA LYS A 249 -2.31 20.46 2.94
C LYS A 249 -3.70 20.69 3.54
N THR A 250 -4.20 19.77 4.38
CA THR A 250 -5.56 19.86 4.97
C THR A 250 -5.52 20.32 6.42
N GLU A 251 -4.83 19.59 7.31
CA GLU A 251 -4.84 19.85 8.74
C GLU A 251 -3.91 21.00 9.15
N LYS A 252 -2.92 21.35 8.31
CA LYS A 252 -1.90 22.38 8.61
C LYS A 252 -1.19 22.09 9.92
N THR A 253 -0.83 20.84 10.13
CA THR A 253 -0.21 20.37 11.39
C THR A 253 1.00 21.18 11.79
N LYS A 254 1.19 21.33 13.12
CA LYS A 254 2.38 21.97 13.70
C LYS A 254 3.34 20.95 14.31
N ARG A 255 2.98 19.66 14.29
CA ARG A 255 3.83 18.57 14.79
C ARG A 255 5.14 18.52 14.04
N PRO A 256 6.26 18.15 14.68
CA PRO A 256 7.46 17.75 13.97
C PRO A 256 7.16 16.49 13.13
N VAL A 257 7.49 16.53 11.85
CA VAL A 257 7.31 15.41 10.95
C VAL A 257 8.56 15.22 10.12
N THR A 258 9.10 14.00 10.12
CA THR A 258 10.17 13.61 9.20
C THR A 258 9.74 12.47 8.32
N PHE A 259 10.16 12.51 7.06
CA PHE A 259 9.94 11.41 6.11
C PHE A 259 11.26 10.90 5.57
N TRP A 260 11.54 9.62 5.79
CA TRP A 260 12.74 8.90 5.38
C TRP A 260 12.38 7.93 4.27
N TYR A 261 12.85 8.21 3.05
CA TYR A 261 12.52 7.38 1.90
C TYR A 261 13.74 6.69 1.33
N GLY A 262 13.67 5.36 1.24
CA GLY A 262 14.75 4.53 0.68
C GLY A 262 14.50 4.17 -0.79
N ALA A 263 15.47 4.44 -1.65
CA ALA A 263 15.48 4.06 -3.05
C ALA A 263 16.84 3.51 -3.48
N ARG A 264 16.92 2.86 -4.65
CA ARG A 264 18.19 2.35 -5.19
C ARG A 264 18.99 3.43 -5.89
N SER A 265 18.31 4.37 -6.51
CA SER A 265 18.87 5.47 -7.28
C SER A 265 17.86 6.60 -7.38
N LEU A 266 18.27 7.76 -7.90
CA LEU A 266 17.36 8.86 -8.20
C LEU A 266 16.23 8.45 -9.14
N LYS A 267 16.53 7.62 -10.13
CA LYS A 267 15.54 7.05 -11.08
C LYS A 267 14.39 6.29 -10.40
N GLU A 268 14.61 5.80 -9.18
CA GLU A 268 13.62 5.05 -8.40
C GLU A 268 12.95 5.90 -7.31
N ALA A 269 13.31 7.19 -7.19
CA ALA A 269 12.71 8.15 -6.26
C ALA A 269 11.70 9.04 -7.01
N PHE A 270 10.52 9.22 -6.46
CA PHE A 270 9.44 9.98 -7.09
C PHE A 270 8.68 10.85 -6.07
N TYR A 271 7.90 11.80 -6.54
CA TYR A 271 7.21 12.85 -5.76
C TYR A 271 8.17 13.78 -4.99
N LEU A 272 9.42 13.89 -5.43
CA LEU A 272 10.42 14.74 -4.77
C LEU A 272 9.99 16.21 -4.75
N GLU A 273 9.34 16.68 -5.83
CA GLU A 273 8.83 18.05 -5.93
C GLU A 273 7.68 18.29 -4.93
N ASP A 274 6.79 17.31 -4.74
CA ASP A 274 5.70 17.38 -3.75
C ASP A 274 6.24 17.63 -2.34
N TYR A 275 7.29 16.88 -1.95
CA TYR A 275 7.90 17.02 -0.62
C TYR A 275 8.75 18.28 -0.49
N ALA A 276 9.46 18.70 -1.54
CA ALA A 276 10.17 19.97 -1.57
C ALA A 276 9.22 21.16 -1.39
N GLU A 277 8.01 21.10 -1.96
CA GLU A 277 6.97 22.10 -1.73
C GLU A 277 6.54 22.15 -0.26
N ILE A 278 6.30 21.00 0.37
CA ILE A 278 5.92 20.94 1.80
C ILE A 278 7.05 21.48 2.67
N GLU A 279 8.32 21.09 2.44
CA GLU A 279 9.46 21.61 3.19
C GLU A 279 9.59 23.13 3.11
N ARG A 280 9.36 23.70 1.93
CA ARG A 280 9.40 25.15 1.72
C ARG A 280 8.29 25.86 2.51
N ASP A 281 7.08 25.28 2.53
CA ASP A 281 5.89 25.93 3.08
C ASP A 281 5.69 25.65 4.57
N PHE A 282 6.32 24.57 5.10
CA PHE A 282 6.16 24.10 6.48
C PHE A 282 7.51 23.76 7.13
N PRO A 283 8.05 24.63 8.00
CA PRO A 283 9.38 24.45 8.61
C PRO A 283 9.44 23.25 9.59
N ASN A 284 8.31 22.70 9.98
CA ASN A 284 8.18 21.52 10.84
C ASN A 284 8.14 20.20 10.06
N PHE A 285 8.39 20.23 8.74
CA PHE A 285 8.53 19.04 7.89
C PHE A 285 9.95 18.91 7.35
N LYS A 286 10.48 17.69 7.32
CA LYS A 286 11.75 17.38 6.68
C LYS A 286 11.66 16.07 5.89
N PHE A 287 12.02 16.15 4.59
CA PHE A 287 12.19 15.00 3.72
C PHE A 287 13.65 14.55 3.68
N ASN A 288 13.90 13.24 3.77
CA ASN A 288 15.24 12.67 3.77
C ASN A 288 15.29 11.49 2.78
N LEU A 289 16.06 11.65 1.71
CA LEU A 289 16.29 10.61 0.72
C LEU A 289 17.51 9.77 1.08
N ALA A 290 17.34 8.45 1.10
CA ALA A 290 18.43 7.49 1.24
C ALA A 290 18.58 6.68 -0.06
N LEU A 291 19.77 6.70 -0.66
CA LEU A 291 20.10 5.89 -1.82
C LEU A 291 21.09 4.78 -1.41
N ASP A 292 20.90 3.56 -1.90
CA ASP A 292 21.70 2.41 -1.45
C ASP A 292 23.20 2.53 -1.81
N ARG A 293 23.53 3.43 -2.74
CA ARG A 293 24.90 3.73 -3.22
C ARG A 293 24.99 5.18 -3.69
N PRO A 294 26.22 5.72 -3.89
CA PRO A 294 26.41 6.99 -4.60
C PRO A 294 25.73 6.98 -5.97
N ASP A 295 25.05 8.08 -6.30
CA ASP A 295 24.29 8.22 -7.54
C ASP A 295 24.75 9.46 -8.33
N PRO A 296 25.49 9.28 -9.44
CA PRO A 296 25.99 10.39 -10.26
C PRO A 296 24.87 11.26 -10.87
N GLU A 297 23.68 10.69 -11.12
CA GLU A 297 22.54 11.44 -11.65
C GLU A 297 21.97 12.36 -10.55
N ALA A 298 21.87 11.87 -9.32
CA ALA A 298 21.46 12.67 -8.17
C ALA A 298 22.46 13.79 -7.87
N ASP A 299 23.78 13.49 -7.94
CA ASP A 299 24.85 14.47 -7.76
C ASP A 299 24.77 15.58 -8.82
N ALA A 300 24.59 15.19 -10.10
CA ALA A 300 24.47 16.13 -11.22
C ALA A 300 23.20 16.99 -11.15
N ALA A 301 22.11 16.42 -10.61
CA ALA A 301 20.84 17.13 -10.40
C ALA A 301 20.84 18.00 -9.13
N GLY A 302 21.88 17.91 -8.29
CA GLY A 302 21.96 18.66 -7.03
C GLY A 302 20.93 18.20 -5.99
N VAL A 303 20.49 16.94 -6.04
CA VAL A 303 19.55 16.36 -5.08
C VAL A 303 20.29 16.04 -3.78
N ASP A 304 19.76 16.49 -2.64
CA ASP A 304 20.29 16.10 -1.34
C ASP A 304 19.86 14.67 -0.99
N TYR A 305 20.82 13.79 -0.75
CA TYR A 305 20.58 12.42 -0.33
C TYR A 305 21.70 11.90 0.58
N LYS A 306 21.41 10.84 1.31
CA LYS A 306 22.38 10.11 2.13
C LYS A 306 22.60 8.73 1.53
N VAL A 307 23.85 8.24 1.57
CA VAL A 307 24.20 6.91 1.06
C VAL A 307 23.97 5.86 2.13
N GLY A 308 23.21 4.82 1.81
CA GLY A 308 22.94 3.68 2.68
C GLY A 308 21.49 3.23 2.67
N PHE A 309 21.22 2.12 3.34
CA PHE A 309 19.85 1.67 3.56
C PHE A 309 19.13 2.62 4.52
N VAL A 310 17.85 2.86 4.26
CA VAL A 310 17.06 3.88 4.98
C VAL A 310 17.09 3.73 6.49
N HIS A 311 17.06 2.51 7.04
CA HIS A 311 17.12 2.28 8.49
C HIS A 311 18.46 2.71 9.09
N ASN A 312 19.59 2.48 8.40
CA ASN A 312 20.91 2.93 8.84
C ASN A 312 21.04 4.45 8.73
N VAL A 313 20.55 5.02 7.62
CA VAL A 313 20.56 6.47 7.38
C VAL A 313 19.72 7.19 8.45
N LEU A 314 18.52 6.69 8.75
CA LEU A 314 17.67 7.18 9.83
C LEU A 314 18.37 7.14 11.18
N PHE A 315 18.99 6.01 11.53
CA PHE A 315 19.70 5.86 12.80
C PHE A 315 20.88 6.85 12.93
N GLU A 316 21.80 6.80 11.96
CA GLU A 316 23.04 7.59 12.05
C GLU A 316 22.83 9.10 11.96
N ASN A 317 21.81 9.56 11.23
CA ASN A 317 21.58 10.98 11.01
C ASN A 317 20.48 11.57 11.90
N TYR A 318 19.72 10.74 12.63
CA TYR A 318 18.61 11.22 13.43
C TYR A 318 18.46 10.50 14.77
N LEU A 319 18.08 9.22 14.78
CA LEU A 319 17.69 8.53 16.01
C LEU A 319 18.84 8.31 17.00
N LYS A 320 20.08 8.21 16.56
CA LYS A 320 21.27 8.03 17.40
C LYS A 320 21.44 9.13 18.46
N ASN A 321 21.02 10.36 18.13
CA ASN A 321 21.13 11.52 19.00
C ASN A 321 19.77 12.10 19.37
N HIS A 322 18.68 11.37 19.10
CA HIS A 322 17.35 11.80 19.45
C HIS A 322 17.13 11.70 20.96
N GLU A 323 16.52 12.73 21.56
CA GLU A 323 16.34 12.79 23.02
C GLU A 323 15.32 11.77 23.52
N ASP A 324 14.24 11.52 22.73
CA ASP A 324 13.14 10.63 23.08
C ASP A 324 12.64 9.81 21.88
N PRO A 325 13.41 8.82 21.41
CA PRO A 325 12.98 7.98 20.28
C PRO A 325 11.80 7.08 20.64
N GLU A 326 11.62 6.72 21.92
CA GLU A 326 10.52 5.88 22.40
C GLU A 326 9.17 6.62 22.35
N GLY A 327 9.20 7.94 22.53
CA GLY A 327 8.01 8.79 22.48
C GLY A 327 7.51 9.12 21.09
N CYS A 328 8.27 8.90 20.02
CA CYS A 328 7.85 9.17 18.64
C CYS A 328 6.84 8.14 18.12
N ILE A 329 6.01 8.52 17.15
CA ILE A 329 5.16 7.60 16.39
C ILE A 329 5.80 7.32 15.04
N TYR A 330 5.99 6.05 14.73
CA TYR A 330 6.60 5.57 13.50
C TYR A 330 5.57 4.99 12.56
N LEU A 331 5.56 5.47 11.31
CA LEU A 331 4.70 4.92 10.26
C LEU A 331 5.58 4.38 9.15
N MET A 332 5.48 3.10 8.84
CA MET A 332 6.33 2.50 7.83
C MET A 332 5.57 1.67 6.80
N CYS A 333 6.00 1.76 5.55
CA CYS A 333 5.50 0.96 4.45
C CYS A 333 6.57 0.77 3.37
N GLY A 334 6.77 -0.45 2.92
CA GLY A 334 7.75 -0.75 1.88
C GLY A 334 8.09 -2.24 1.77
N PRO A 335 9.24 -2.57 1.15
CA PRO A 335 9.67 -3.95 1.00
C PRO A 335 9.81 -4.67 2.35
N PRO A 336 9.44 -5.95 2.46
CA PRO A 336 9.47 -6.70 3.73
C PRO A 336 10.83 -6.67 4.45
N MET A 337 11.93 -6.72 3.69
CA MET A 337 13.28 -6.61 4.26
C MET A 337 13.56 -5.25 4.89
N MET A 338 13.02 -4.17 4.32
CA MET A 338 13.12 -2.82 4.88
C MET A 338 12.33 -2.74 6.19
N VAL A 339 11.07 -3.16 6.16
CA VAL A 339 10.19 -3.15 7.34
C VAL A 339 10.83 -3.93 8.48
N ALA A 340 11.26 -5.16 8.25
CA ALA A 340 11.93 -5.99 9.28
C ALA A 340 13.21 -5.35 9.84
N SER A 341 13.98 -4.63 9.00
CA SER A 341 15.20 -3.94 9.45
C SER A 341 14.88 -2.72 10.30
N VAL A 342 13.82 -1.98 9.94
CA VAL A 342 13.33 -0.84 10.74
C VAL A 342 12.75 -1.33 12.06
N GLU A 343 11.89 -2.35 12.06
CA GLU A 343 11.34 -2.94 13.29
C GLU A 343 12.44 -3.34 14.27
N LYS A 344 13.46 -4.06 13.78
CA LYS A 344 14.59 -4.46 14.61
C LYS A 344 15.36 -3.25 15.17
N LEU A 345 15.52 -2.19 14.39
CA LEU A 345 16.14 -0.95 14.86
C LEU A 345 15.30 -0.32 15.98
N LEU A 346 14.01 -0.14 15.77
CA LEU A 346 13.11 0.49 16.75
C LEU A 346 12.99 -0.34 18.03
N ASP A 347 12.93 -1.66 17.93
CA ASP A 347 12.97 -2.58 19.07
C ASP A 347 14.26 -2.40 19.88
N SER A 348 15.41 -2.26 19.21
CA SER A 348 16.70 -2.01 19.88
C SER A 348 16.80 -0.66 20.59
N LEU A 349 15.95 0.30 20.22
CA LEU A 349 15.82 1.61 20.84
C LEU A 349 14.74 1.66 21.93
N GLY A 350 14.05 0.55 22.19
CA GLY A 350 13.01 0.46 23.20
C GLY A 350 11.66 1.03 22.79
N VAL A 351 11.44 1.30 21.50
CA VAL A 351 10.16 1.87 21.01
C VAL A 351 9.00 0.92 21.31
N PRO A 352 7.93 1.37 21.99
CA PRO A 352 6.77 0.56 22.25
C PRO A 352 6.06 0.10 20.98
N ALA A 353 5.56 -1.12 20.93
CA ALA A 353 4.90 -1.69 19.76
C ALA A 353 3.68 -0.88 19.30
N GLU A 354 2.97 -0.24 20.22
CA GLU A 354 1.83 0.64 19.93
C GLU A 354 2.21 1.93 19.19
N ASN A 355 3.49 2.34 19.28
CA ASN A 355 4.02 3.49 18.57
C ASN A 355 4.55 3.14 17.17
N ILE A 356 4.50 1.86 16.79
CA ILE A 356 4.98 1.37 15.49
C ILE A 356 3.78 0.95 14.64
N LEU A 357 3.47 1.77 13.64
CA LEU A 357 2.39 1.52 12.69
C LEU A 357 2.99 1.10 11.35
N TYR A 358 2.46 0.07 10.73
CA TYR A 358 2.93 -0.34 9.40
C TYR A 358 1.80 -0.85 8.51
N ASP A 359 1.93 -0.61 7.21
CA ASP A 359 1.09 -1.20 6.17
C ASP A 359 1.88 -2.28 5.45
N ASN A 360 1.34 -3.51 5.46
CA ASN A 360 2.00 -4.66 4.86
C ASN A 360 1.28 -5.04 3.56
N PHE A 361 1.95 -4.86 2.43
CA PHE A 361 1.41 -5.16 1.10
C PHE A 361 1.29 -6.67 0.80
N GLY A 362 1.41 -7.51 1.82
CA GLY A 362 1.30 -8.95 1.73
C GLY A 362 2.57 -9.62 1.20
N ALA A 363 2.85 -10.80 1.73
CA ALA A 363 3.86 -11.71 1.21
C ALA A 363 3.27 -12.58 0.07
#